data_08df123361df103bc813ca628ae3db7b
#
_entry.id   08df123361df103bc813ca628ae3db7b
#
_cell.length_a   1.000
_cell.length_b   1.000
_cell.length_c   1.000
_cell.angle_alpha   90.00
_cell.angle_beta   90.00
_cell.angle_gamma   90.00
#
_symmetry.space_group_name_H-M   'P 1'
#
loop_
_entity.id
_entity.type
_entity.pdbx_description
1 polymer ?
#
loop_
_entity_poly.entity_id
_entity_poly.type
_entity_poly.pdbx_seq_one_letter_code
_entity_poly.pdbx_strand_id
1 'polypeptide(L)'
;MPELAVISWRAIPAQVTAGKGRGASRVQLSERFQEAIDAAAMRAGLIGTDAYLEEWRREARLCGDDLEAEVAAAAAHLEAEYTDERLARLVRASGEEETA
;
A
#
# COMPACT_ATOMS: atom_id res chain seq x y z
N MET A 1 22.90 -0.05 -2.42
CA MET A 1 21.79 -0.69 -3.15
C MET A 1 20.51 0.08 -2.94
N PRO A 2 19.72 0.27 -4.00
CA PRO A 2 18.46 1.01 -3.81
C PRO A 2 17.46 0.23 -2.97
N GLU A 3 16.48 0.94 -2.45
CA GLU A 3 15.42 0.36 -1.67
C GLU A 3 14.09 0.51 -2.39
N LEU A 4 13.26 -0.52 -2.27
CA LEU A 4 11.88 -0.50 -2.71
C LEU A 4 11.01 -0.41 -1.46
N ALA A 5 10.04 0.48 -1.47
CA ALA A 5 9.15 0.65 -0.34
C ALA A 5 7.69 0.52 -0.79
N VAL A 6 6.90 -0.14 0.04
CA VAL A 6 5.45 -0.21 -0.12
C VAL A 6 4.84 0.72 0.92
N ILE A 7 4.02 1.65 0.47
CA ILE A 7 3.32 2.59 1.33
C ILE A 7 1.90 2.06 1.51
N SER A 8 1.52 1.81 2.75
CA SER A 8 0.23 1.19 3.07
C SER A 8 -0.50 1.98 4.14
N TRP A 9 -1.82 1.96 4.07
CA TRP A 9 -2.65 2.44 5.18
C TRP A 9 -3.10 1.20 5.95
N ARG A 10 -2.59 1.06 7.17
CA ARG A 10 -2.71 -0.19 7.92
C ARG A 10 -2.23 -1.35 7.05
N ALA A 11 -3.05 -2.36 6.79
CA ALA A 11 -2.65 -3.51 5.98
C ALA A 11 -3.00 -3.38 4.49
N ILE A 12 -3.53 -2.23 4.05
CA ILE A 12 -3.94 -2.02 2.65
C ILE A 12 -2.88 -1.22 1.91
N PRO A 13 -2.19 -1.82 0.92
CA PRO A 13 -1.17 -1.08 0.17
C PRO A 13 -1.78 -0.01 -0.73
N ALA A 14 -1.04 1.06 -0.98
CA ALA A 14 -1.48 2.18 -1.81
C ALA A 14 -0.54 2.44 -2.97
N GLN A 15 0.77 2.41 -2.74
CA GLN A 15 1.74 2.68 -3.78
C GLN A 15 3.07 2.00 -3.50
N VAL A 16 3.88 1.88 -4.55
CA VAL A 16 5.21 1.31 -4.48
C VAL A 16 6.20 2.36 -4.99
N THR A 17 7.30 2.57 -4.27
CA THR A 17 8.36 3.47 -4.70
C THR A 17 9.70 2.74 -4.68
N ALA A 18 10.65 3.19 -5.48
CA ALA A 18 12.01 2.66 -5.44
C ALA A 18 13.01 3.77 -5.73
N GLY A 19 14.12 3.76 -5.01
CA GLY A 19 15.16 4.76 -5.14
C GLY A 19 14.90 6.01 -4.33
N LYS A 20 15.71 7.03 -4.55
CA LYS A 20 15.64 8.31 -3.84
C LYS A 20 15.74 9.48 -4.81
N GLY A 21 15.14 10.60 -4.43
CA GLY A 21 15.26 11.84 -5.15
C GLY A 21 14.69 11.80 -6.55
N ARG A 22 15.34 12.51 -7.47
CA ARG A 22 14.83 12.65 -8.84
C ARG A 22 14.85 11.37 -9.65
N GLY A 23 15.72 10.43 -9.31
CA GLY A 23 15.79 9.15 -10.01
C GLY A 23 14.81 8.11 -9.51
N ALA A 24 14.00 8.44 -8.51
CA ALA A 24 13.07 7.49 -7.94
C ALA A 24 11.94 7.15 -8.90
N SER A 25 11.52 5.87 -8.88
CA SER A 25 10.36 5.41 -9.61
C SER A 25 9.21 5.21 -8.64
N ARG A 26 8.00 5.42 -9.11
CA ARG A 26 6.79 5.30 -8.29
C ARG A 26 5.65 4.76 -9.12
N VAL A 27 4.90 3.81 -8.55
CA VAL A 27 3.69 3.28 -9.17
C VAL A 27 2.59 3.33 -8.12
N GLN A 28 1.49 3.98 -8.45
CA GLN A 28 0.31 3.97 -7.61
C GLN A 28 -0.52 2.75 -7.99
N LEU A 29 -1.02 2.03 -6.98
CA LEU A 29 -1.86 0.86 -7.22
C LEU A 29 -3.22 1.30 -7.78
N SER A 30 -3.98 0.34 -8.29
CA SER A 30 -5.27 0.64 -8.92
C SER A 30 -6.25 1.26 -7.93
N GLU A 31 -7.28 1.91 -8.47
CA GLU A 31 -8.28 2.64 -7.69
C GLU A 31 -8.95 1.82 -6.59
N ARG A 32 -9.12 0.53 -6.82
CA ARG A 32 -9.78 -0.34 -5.83
C ARG A 32 -9.03 -0.37 -4.49
N PHE A 33 -7.71 -0.15 -4.50
CA PHE A 33 -6.92 -0.04 -3.27
C PHE A 33 -7.24 1.25 -2.52
N GLN A 34 -7.30 2.37 -3.23
CA GLN A 34 -7.64 3.65 -2.59
C GLN A 34 -9.07 3.64 -2.05
N GLU A 35 -9.99 3.06 -2.80
CA GLU A 35 -11.37 2.91 -2.34
C GLU A 35 -11.45 2.06 -1.09
N ALA A 36 -10.65 0.99 -1.02
CA ALA A 36 -10.60 0.12 0.16
C ALA A 36 -10.04 0.88 1.36
N ILE A 37 -9.00 1.69 1.16
CA ILE A 37 -8.41 2.50 2.24
C ILE A 37 -9.45 3.49 2.77
N ASP A 38 -10.14 4.19 1.89
CA ASP A 38 -11.16 5.16 2.28
C ASP A 38 -12.29 4.49 3.06
N ALA A 39 -12.75 3.35 2.57
CA ALA A 39 -13.83 2.60 3.23
C ALA A 39 -13.40 2.09 4.60
N ALA A 40 -12.17 1.57 4.71
CA ALA A 40 -11.64 1.07 5.98
C ALA A 40 -11.47 2.20 6.99
N ALA A 41 -10.96 3.35 6.55
CA ALA A 41 -10.77 4.51 7.42
C ALA A 41 -12.11 5.06 7.90
N MET A 42 -13.11 5.07 7.03
CA MET A 42 -14.46 5.49 7.38
C MET A 42 -15.07 4.56 8.42
N ARG A 43 -14.91 3.26 8.21
CA ARG A 43 -15.39 2.24 9.13
C ARG A 43 -14.73 2.34 10.50
N ALA A 44 -13.44 2.70 10.52
CA ALA A 44 -12.68 2.89 11.76
C ALA A 44 -12.98 4.23 12.44
N GLY A 45 -13.72 5.11 11.78
CA GLY A 45 -14.04 6.43 12.33
C GLY A 45 -12.86 7.40 12.33
N LEU A 46 -11.88 7.19 11.45
CA LEU A 46 -10.65 7.97 11.44
C LEU A 46 -10.59 9.07 10.39
N ILE A 47 -11.55 9.11 9.45
CA ILE A 47 -11.56 10.13 8.40
C ILE A 47 -11.58 11.53 9.04
N GLY A 48 -10.66 12.39 8.58
CA GLY A 48 -10.57 13.76 9.09
C GLY A 48 -9.88 13.91 10.42
N THR A 49 -9.26 12.84 10.93
CA THR A 49 -8.57 12.88 12.22
C THR A 49 -7.05 12.72 12.03
N ASP A 50 -6.27 13.13 13.03
CA ASP A 50 -4.82 12.93 13.04
C ASP A 50 -4.48 11.44 13.05
N ALA A 51 -5.31 10.64 13.70
CA ALA A 51 -5.12 9.19 13.77
C ALA A 51 -5.12 8.55 12.39
N TYR A 52 -5.87 9.08 11.43
CA TYR A 52 -5.84 8.61 10.06
C TYR A 52 -4.42 8.69 9.48
N LEU A 53 -3.75 9.83 9.69
CA LEU A 53 -2.40 10.08 9.17
C LEU A 53 -1.37 9.18 9.84
N GLU A 54 -1.56 8.87 11.11
CA GLU A 54 -0.63 8.05 11.88
C GLU A 54 -0.65 6.58 11.46
N GLU A 55 -1.69 6.15 10.76
CA GLU A 55 -1.81 4.76 10.33
C GLU A 55 -1.12 4.46 8.99
N TRP A 56 -0.53 5.47 8.35
CA TRP A 56 0.28 5.25 7.16
C TRP A 56 1.59 4.58 7.55
N ARG A 57 1.94 3.52 6.82
CA ARG A 57 3.13 2.70 7.10
C ARG A 57 4.00 2.62 5.86
N ARG A 58 5.29 2.49 6.08
CA ARG A 58 6.27 2.32 5.01
C ARG A 58 7.12 1.10 5.33
N GLU A 59 7.08 0.12 4.45
CA GLU A 59 7.93 -1.07 4.56
C GLU A 59 8.91 -1.07 3.40
N ALA A 60 10.19 -1.16 3.70
CA ALA A 60 11.25 -1.07 2.70
C ALA A 60 12.09 -2.34 2.69
N ARG A 61 12.58 -2.68 1.49
CA ARG A 61 13.52 -3.77 1.30
C ARG A 61 14.52 -3.37 0.21
N LEU A 62 15.67 -4.01 0.19
CA LEU A 62 16.63 -3.79 -0.89
C LEU A 62 16.08 -4.33 -2.20
N CYS A 63 16.40 -3.66 -3.29
CA CYS A 63 15.98 -4.08 -4.62
C CYS A 63 17.11 -3.89 -5.63
N GLY A 64 16.89 -4.34 -6.85
CA GLY A 64 17.84 -4.18 -7.94
C GLY A 64 17.91 -2.76 -8.46
N ASP A 65 18.82 -2.54 -9.40
CA ASP A 65 19.10 -1.20 -9.92
C ASP A 65 18.09 -0.71 -10.96
N ASP A 66 17.35 -1.61 -11.59
CA ASP A 66 16.30 -1.23 -12.54
C ASP A 66 15.03 -0.88 -11.78
N LEU A 67 14.97 0.36 -11.33
CA LEU A 67 13.90 0.82 -10.44
C LEU A 67 12.51 0.70 -11.07
N GLU A 68 12.38 1.02 -12.36
CA GLU A 68 11.11 0.91 -13.05
C GLU A 68 10.61 -0.53 -13.08
N ALA A 69 11.50 -1.47 -13.37
CA ALA A 69 11.15 -2.89 -13.40
C ALA A 69 10.79 -3.38 -11.99
N GLU A 70 11.54 -2.91 -10.97
CA GLU A 70 11.28 -3.32 -9.59
C GLU A 70 9.91 -2.85 -9.10
N VAL A 71 9.55 -1.58 -9.34
CA VAL A 71 8.24 -1.10 -8.89
C VAL A 71 7.10 -1.74 -9.70
N ALA A 72 7.31 -1.97 -10.99
CA ALA A 72 6.30 -2.62 -11.83
C ALA A 72 6.01 -4.04 -11.36
N ALA A 73 7.07 -4.80 -11.08
CA ALA A 73 6.94 -6.18 -10.60
C ALA A 73 6.27 -6.23 -9.23
N ALA A 74 6.66 -5.35 -8.32
CA ALA A 74 6.07 -5.29 -6.99
C ALA A 74 4.59 -4.89 -7.05
N ALA A 75 4.25 -3.91 -7.89
CA ALA A 75 2.86 -3.48 -8.06
C ALA A 75 2.00 -4.60 -8.64
N ALA A 76 2.52 -5.31 -9.66
CA ALA A 76 1.80 -6.43 -10.25
C ALA A 76 1.56 -7.54 -9.24
N HIS A 77 2.56 -7.82 -8.41
CA HIS A 77 2.45 -8.82 -7.35
C HIS A 77 1.35 -8.43 -6.34
N LEU A 78 1.33 -7.18 -5.91
CA LEU A 78 0.33 -6.70 -4.97
C LEU A 78 -1.07 -6.71 -5.59
N GLU A 79 -1.20 -6.33 -6.87
CA GLU A 79 -2.50 -6.38 -7.54
C GLU A 79 -3.04 -7.81 -7.58
N ALA A 80 -2.17 -8.80 -7.79
CA ALA A 80 -2.57 -10.20 -7.84
C ALA A 80 -2.86 -10.76 -6.44
N GLU A 81 -2.03 -10.41 -5.45
CA GLU A 81 -2.17 -10.90 -4.08
C GLU A 81 -3.42 -10.37 -3.39
N TYR A 82 -3.73 -9.09 -3.63
CA TYR A 82 -4.87 -8.44 -3.00
C TYR A 82 -6.08 -8.52 -3.91
N THR A 83 -6.77 -9.65 -3.87
CA THR A 83 -8.01 -9.85 -4.62
C THR A 83 -9.10 -8.94 -4.06
N ASP A 84 -10.17 -8.75 -4.84
CA ASP A 84 -11.30 -7.95 -4.37
C ASP A 84 -11.87 -8.50 -3.07
N GLU A 85 -11.90 -9.84 -2.96
CA GLU A 85 -12.37 -10.50 -1.73
C GLU A 85 -11.49 -10.18 -0.54
N ARG A 86 -10.16 -10.20 -0.75
CA ARG A 86 -9.21 -9.87 0.31
C ARG A 86 -9.34 -8.43 0.76
N LEU A 87 -9.47 -7.51 -0.20
CA LEU A 87 -9.67 -6.10 0.11
C LEU A 87 -10.98 -5.89 0.88
N ALA A 88 -12.04 -6.58 0.49
CA ALA A 88 -13.33 -6.50 1.20
C ALA A 88 -13.20 -6.97 2.65
N ARG A 89 -12.44 -8.05 2.88
CA ARG A 89 -12.18 -8.53 4.24
C ARG A 89 -11.42 -7.50 5.06
N LEU A 90 -10.41 -6.88 4.45
CA LEU A 90 -9.63 -5.84 5.13
C LEU A 90 -10.49 -4.63 5.47
N VAL A 91 -11.39 -4.24 4.58
CA VAL A 91 -12.34 -3.14 4.86
C VAL A 91 -13.20 -3.50 6.07
N ARG A 92 -13.74 -4.71 6.11
CA ARG A 92 -14.57 -5.16 7.24
C ARG A 92 -13.81 -5.18 8.55
N ALA A 93 -12.50 -5.38 8.48
CA ALA A 93 -11.61 -5.37 9.65
C ALA A 93 -10.99 -3.99 9.88
N SER A 94 -11.53 -2.94 9.27
CA SER A 94 -11.06 -1.56 9.38
C SER A 94 -9.59 -1.39 8.95
N GLY A 95 -9.16 -2.18 7.98
CA GLY A 95 -7.82 -2.13 7.43
C GLY A 95 -6.79 -2.97 8.18
N GLU A 96 -7.19 -3.70 9.20
CA GLU A 96 -6.28 -4.56 9.96
C GLU A 96 -6.26 -5.96 9.35
N GLU A 97 -5.06 -6.56 9.32
CA GLU A 97 -4.92 -7.94 8.90
C GLU A 97 -5.46 -8.85 10.01
N GLU A 98 -6.34 -9.78 9.65
CA GLU A 98 -6.83 -10.74 10.62
C GLU A 98 -5.73 -11.75 10.92
N THR A 99 -5.40 -11.89 12.21
CA THR A 99 -4.55 -12.97 12.66
C THR A 99 -5.45 -14.10 13.15
N ALA A 100 -5.38 -15.19 12.46
CA ALA A 100 -6.14 -16.37 12.88
C ALA A 100 -5.56 -16.93 14.18
#